data_aec20ba9ccd5f231d1b9028770760cc8
#
_entry.id   aec20ba9ccd5f231d1b9028770760cc8
#
_cell.length_a   1.000
_cell.length_b   1.000
_cell.length_c   1.000
_cell.angle_alpha   90.00
_cell.angle_beta   90.00
_cell.angle_gamma   90.00
#
_symmetry.space_group_name_H-M   'P 1'
#
loop_
_entity.id
_entity.type
_entity.pdbx_description
1 polymer ?
#
loop_
_entity_poly.entity_id
_entity_poly.type
_entity_poly.pdbx_seq_one_letter_code
_entity_poly.pdbx_strand_id
1 'polypeptide(L)'
;MFRGYRKAFVFLTLVATLTGLGCKGASPEIAAATKQKSLQIWGIFDDQDAYASIITDYRLAHPYVNVTFRKFRPEEYEKELVNALAEDRGPDIFMMHNTWVGGYTNKISPLPPVVNLAELVISGTIKKEQAYELHAKNTVSVRQLQSAFPDQVVRDAVVTSRTQDGKTAQQIVGIPLSIDTLALYWNRDLLNAAGISEPPATWGDFQKDVIKLTKTDAQMYIVQSGAGLGSEKNVPRATDILSLLMMQNGTVMTDDNGNPTFEQMPPGSGDRAMVPGAQATVFYTDFANPNKEVYTWNDKQPNALDAFVTGKTAMFLGYQYQLPIIQARAPKLKFGIASAPQAGGPEKNFANYWLYTVSKKSKSQDVAWDFVQFMTSDKEAVKYLEATKKPTALRSLIQDQAEDLDLGVFANQILTAESWYRGADVAAAEQAMNDLIDDVLAGDKPQDAVNTASQRVAQTILPKSNQ
;
A
#
# COMPACT_ATOMS: atom_id res chain seq x y z
N MET A 1 12.70 -61.68 92.17
CA MET A 1 13.55 -60.57 92.53
C MET A 1 14.57 -60.36 91.44
N PHE A 2 14.29 -59.57 90.42
CA PHE A 2 15.29 -59.06 89.53
C PHE A 2 14.82 -57.75 88.88
N ARG A 3 15.56 -56.67 89.09
CA ARG A 3 15.37 -55.36 88.60
C ARG A 3 15.98 -55.27 87.14
N GLY A 4 15.19 -54.97 86.14
CA GLY A 4 15.65 -54.73 84.82
C GLY A 4 15.86 -53.22 84.51
N TYR A 5 17.06 -52.93 84.02
CA TYR A 5 17.42 -51.58 83.58
C TYR A 5 16.86 -51.31 82.15
N ARG A 6 16.08 -50.25 82.00
CA ARG A 6 15.68 -49.70 80.73
C ARG A 6 16.78 -48.75 80.19
N LYS A 7 17.41 -49.13 79.12
CA LYS A 7 18.26 -48.23 78.36
C LYS A 7 17.39 -47.44 77.37
N ALA A 8 17.36 -46.13 77.59
CA ALA A 8 16.72 -45.21 76.62
C ALA A 8 17.66 -44.98 75.45
N PHE A 9 17.22 -45.33 74.22
CA PHE A 9 17.88 -44.97 72.96
C PHE A 9 17.35 -43.63 72.54
N VAL A 10 18.19 -42.57 72.54
CA VAL A 10 17.90 -41.30 72.02
C VAL A 10 18.20 -41.39 70.54
N PHE A 11 17.14 -41.34 69.68
CA PHE A 11 17.26 -41.19 68.23
C PHE A 11 17.48 -39.72 67.91
N LEU A 12 18.71 -39.37 67.51
CA LEU A 12 19.05 -38.04 66.98
C LEU A 12 18.61 -38.00 65.52
N THR A 13 17.43 -37.43 65.26
CA THR A 13 16.97 -37.18 63.90
C THR A 13 17.73 -35.98 63.33
N LEU A 14 18.69 -36.28 62.47
CA LEU A 14 19.41 -35.29 61.65
C LEU A 14 18.41 -34.76 60.54
N VAL A 15 17.83 -33.62 60.80
CA VAL A 15 17.04 -32.89 59.72
C VAL A 15 18.06 -32.31 58.80
N ALA A 16 18.32 -33.01 57.70
CA ALA A 16 19.01 -32.46 56.55
C ALA A 16 18.08 -31.45 55.85
N THR A 17 18.30 -30.17 56.08
CA THR A 17 17.70 -29.10 55.26
C THR A 17 18.36 -29.17 53.90
N LEU A 18 17.74 -29.88 52.98
CA LEU A 18 17.98 -29.74 51.56
C LEU A 18 17.53 -28.31 51.15
N THR A 19 18.46 -27.37 51.20
CA THR A 19 18.31 -26.12 50.43
C THR A 19 18.33 -26.51 48.96
N GLY A 20 17.15 -26.72 48.43
CA GLY A 20 16.96 -26.90 47.01
C GLY A 20 17.54 -25.67 46.28
N LEU A 21 18.59 -25.88 45.50
CA LEU A 21 18.94 -25.02 44.40
C LEU A 21 17.76 -25.07 43.42
N GLY A 22 16.75 -24.27 43.72
CA GLY A 22 15.62 -24.09 42.83
C GLY A 22 16.16 -23.44 41.53
N CYS A 23 16.09 -24.14 40.42
CA CYS A 23 16.00 -23.50 39.13
C CYS A 23 14.91 -22.45 39.27
N LYS A 24 15.26 -21.16 39.18
CA LYS A 24 14.26 -20.10 39.09
C LYS A 24 13.48 -20.36 37.81
N GLY A 25 12.36 -21.06 37.92
CA GLY A 25 11.38 -21.14 36.87
C GLY A 25 11.00 -19.71 36.46
N ALA A 26 10.66 -19.51 35.18
CA ALA A 26 10.17 -18.22 34.70
C ALA A 26 9.03 -17.74 35.62
N SER A 27 8.97 -16.43 35.90
CA SER A 27 7.83 -15.86 36.64
C SER A 27 6.51 -16.21 35.93
N PRO A 28 5.38 -16.29 36.63
CA PRO A 28 4.09 -16.56 35.99
C PRO A 28 3.78 -15.58 34.85
N GLU A 29 4.23 -14.33 34.95
CA GLU A 29 4.08 -13.31 33.94
C GLU A 29 4.91 -13.63 32.69
N ILE A 30 6.19 -14.00 32.84
CA ILE A 30 7.04 -14.43 31.73
C ILE A 30 6.48 -15.70 31.09
N ALA A 31 6.05 -16.67 31.89
CA ALA A 31 5.47 -17.90 31.37
C ALA A 31 4.19 -17.65 30.57
N ALA A 32 3.37 -16.69 30.96
CA ALA A 32 2.19 -16.26 30.21
C ALA A 32 2.57 -15.52 28.93
N ALA A 33 3.56 -14.63 29.01
CA ALA A 33 4.01 -13.82 27.86
C ALA A 33 4.71 -14.67 26.79
N THR A 34 5.44 -15.72 27.19
CA THR A 34 6.17 -16.64 26.29
C THR A 34 5.37 -17.85 25.84
N LYS A 35 4.08 -17.93 26.20
CA LYS A 35 3.19 -18.95 25.63
C LYS A 35 3.20 -18.84 24.11
N GLN A 36 3.27 -20.00 23.43
CA GLN A 36 3.28 -20.08 21.97
C GLN A 36 2.16 -19.23 21.35
N LYS A 37 2.53 -18.33 20.47
CA LYS A 37 1.63 -17.44 19.71
C LYS A 37 1.77 -17.73 18.22
N SER A 38 0.66 -17.75 17.52
CA SER A 38 0.63 -17.80 16.07
C SER A 38 0.08 -16.48 15.55
N LEU A 39 0.85 -15.77 14.75
CA LEU A 39 0.41 -14.59 14.01
C LEU A 39 0.10 -15.01 12.56
N GLN A 40 -1.09 -14.69 12.10
CA GLN A 40 -1.50 -14.90 10.74
C GLN A 40 -1.56 -13.56 10.01
N ILE A 41 -0.83 -13.45 8.90
CA ILE A 41 -0.86 -12.30 8.00
C ILE A 41 -1.68 -12.67 6.77
N TRP A 42 -2.64 -11.83 6.39
CA TRP A 42 -3.36 -11.96 5.12
C TRP A 42 -2.98 -10.84 4.18
N GLY A 43 -2.74 -11.20 2.91
CA GLY A 43 -2.38 -10.22 1.90
C GLY A 43 -2.51 -10.75 0.48
N ILE A 44 -2.02 -9.94 -0.46
CA ILE A 44 -2.04 -10.20 -1.89
C ILE A 44 -0.63 -10.06 -2.46
N PHE A 45 -0.45 -10.46 -3.71
CA PHE A 45 0.77 -10.37 -4.53
C PHE A 45 1.92 -11.28 -4.08
N ASP A 46 2.34 -11.20 -2.81
CA ASP A 46 3.53 -11.89 -2.31
C ASP A 46 3.21 -13.26 -1.74
N ASP A 47 4.20 -14.14 -1.74
CA ASP A 47 4.13 -15.43 -1.08
C ASP A 47 4.90 -15.38 0.26
N GLN A 48 4.76 -16.41 1.10
CA GLN A 48 5.42 -16.46 2.39
C GLN A 48 6.95 -16.34 2.29
N ASP A 49 7.53 -16.76 1.17
CA ASP A 49 8.98 -16.71 0.95
C ASP A 49 9.53 -15.27 0.94
N ALA A 50 8.73 -14.30 0.54
CA ALA A 50 9.08 -12.88 0.62
C ALA A 50 9.38 -12.40 2.05
N TYR A 51 8.82 -13.08 3.05
CA TYR A 51 8.95 -12.74 4.48
C TYR A 51 9.85 -13.72 5.24
N ALA A 52 10.34 -14.78 4.61
CA ALA A 52 11.03 -15.89 5.29
C ALA A 52 12.25 -15.44 6.10
N SER A 53 13.09 -14.57 5.54
CA SER A 53 14.27 -14.02 6.23
C SER A 53 13.88 -13.15 7.42
N ILE A 54 12.88 -12.28 7.25
CA ILE A 54 12.37 -11.39 8.30
C ILE A 54 11.78 -12.21 9.45
N ILE A 55 10.95 -13.21 9.12
CA ILE A 55 10.36 -14.13 10.12
C ILE A 55 11.44 -14.88 10.89
N THR A 56 12.50 -15.30 10.20
CA THR A 56 13.63 -16.00 10.84
C THR A 56 14.35 -15.09 11.83
N ASP A 57 14.64 -13.84 11.44
CA ASP A 57 15.31 -12.87 12.31
C ASP A 57 14.43 -12.47 13.50
N TYR A 58 13.14 -12.27 13.29
CA TYR A 58 12.20 -11.97 14.38
C TYR A 58 12.15 -13.08 15.44
N ARG A 59 12.18 -14.33 15.00
CA ARG A 59 12.18 -15.49 15.89
C ARG A 59 13.45 -15.64 16.74
N LEU A 60 14.55 -14.98 16.40
CA LEU A 60 15.76 -14.99 17.26
C LEU A 60 15.47 -14.32 18.62
N ALA A 61 14.71 -13.22 18.62
CA ALA A 61 14.31 -12.55 19.85
C ALA A 61 12.99 -13.10 20.43
N HIS A 62 12.12 -13.62 19.58
CA HIS A 62 10.77 -14.10 19.93
C HIS A 62 10.53 -15.56 19.49
N PRO A 63 11.26 -16.57 20.05
CA PRO A 63 11.14 -17.97 19.63
C PRO A 63 9.75 -18.58 19.85
N TYR A 64 8.95 -17.96 20.72
CA TYR A 64 7.58 -18.36 21.00
C TYR A 64 6.55 -17.83 19.99
N VAL A 65 6.98 -17.03 18.99
CA VAL A 65 6.10 -16.50 17.96
C VAL A 65 6.30 -17.26 16.65
N ASN A 66 5.21 -17.78 16.10
CA ASN A 66 5.16 -18.34 14.76
C ASN A 66 4.36 -17.41 13.84
N VAL A 67 4.97 -16.97 12.75
CA VAL A 67 4.33 -16.07 11.78
C VAL A 67 4.07 -16.83 10.49
N THR A 68 2.85 -16.72 9.97
CA THR A 68 2.44 -17.34 8.70
C THR A 68 1.80 -16.29 7.81
N PHE A 69 2.03 -16.39 6.51
CA PHE A 69 1.41 -15.53 5.51
C PHE A 69 0.43 -16.33 4.66
N ARG A 70 -0.79 -15.81 4.46
CA ARG A 70 -1.79 -16.36 3.54
C ARG A 70 -2.03 -15.38 2.40
N LYS A 71 -1.70 -15.84 1.21
CA LYS A 71 -1.94 -15.09 -0.04
C LYS A 71 -3.35 -15.30 -0.55
N PHE A 72 -3.94 -14.22 -1.05
CA PHE A 72 -5.23 -14.22 -1.75
C PHE A 72 -5.06 -13.63 -3.15
N ARG A 73 -6.03 -13.92 -4.01
CA ARG A 73 -6.17 -13.21 -5.27
C ARG A 73 -6.75 -11.81 -5.00
N PRO A 74 -6.28 -10.76 -5.71
CA PRO A 74 -6.75 -9.39 -5.47
C PRO A 74 -8.27 -9.25 -5.55
N GLU A 75 -8.91 -9.95 -6.50
CA GLU A 75 -10.35 -9.85 -6.79
C GLU A 75 -11.24 -10.42 -5.68
N GLU A 76 -10.72 -11.34 -4.88
CA GLU A 76 -11.47 -12.01 -3.80
C GLU A 76 -11.09 -11.49 -2.41
N TYR A 77 -9.93 -10.83 -2.31
CA TYR A 77 -9.28 -10.54 -1.03
C TYR A 77 -10.15 -9.70 -0.08
N GLU A 78 -10.68 -8.59 -0.55
CA GLU A 78 -11.48 -7.69 0.31
C GLU A 78 -12.71 -8.40 0.86
N LYS A 79 -13.44 -9.11 0.00
CA LYS A 79 -14.64 -9.87 0.38
C LYS A 79 -14.32 -10.92 1.43
N GLU A 80 -13.27 -11.72 1.22
CA GLU A 80 -12.84 -12.76 2.15
C GLU A 80 -12.38 -12.17 3.48
N LEU A 81 -11.63 -11.06 3.46
CA LEU A 81 -11.17 -10.35 4.64
C LEU A 81 -12.35 -9.82 5.48
N VAL A 82 -13.30 -9.11 4.85
CA VAL A 82 -14.46 -8.54 5.54
C VAL A 82 -15.32 -9.64 6.18
N ASN A 83 -15.59 -10.73 5.46
CA ASN A 83 -16.35 -11.86 5.97
C ASN A 83 -15.64 -12.50 7.18
N ALA A 84 -14.34 -12.77 7.06
CA ALA A 84 -13.57 -13.39 8.12
C ALA A 84 -13.48 -12.49 9.38
N LEU A 85 -13.30 -11.18 9.19
CA LEU A 85 -13.30 -10.22 10.31
C LEU A 85 -14.68 -10.14 10.99
N ALA A 86 -15.77 -10.25 10.24
CA ALA A 86 -17.13 -10.28 10.80
C ALA A 86 -17.40 -11.56 11.64
N GLU A 87 -16.84 -12.69 11.22
CA GLU A 87 -17.02 -13.99 11.85
C GLU A 87 -15.98 -14.33 12.94
N ASP A 88 -15.17 -13.36 13.38
CA ASP A 88 -14.09 -13.53 14.40
C ASP A 88 -13.02 -14.59 14.04
N ARG A 89 -12.84 -14.88 12.76
CA ARG A 89 -11.83 -15.81 12.23
C ARG A 89 -10.85 -15.14 11.25
N GLY A 90 -10.82 -13.82 11.29
CA GLY A 90 -9.86 -13.02 10.51
C GLY A 90 -8.43 -13.14 11.01
N PRO A 91 -7.46 -12.61 10.24
CA PRO A 91 -6.04 -12.62 10.61
C PRO A 91 -5.71 -11.69 11.78
N ASP A 92 -4.48 -11.82 12.30
CA ASP A 92 -3.92 -10.85 13.25
C ASP A 92 -3.44 -9.59 12.56
N ILE A 93 -2.79 -9.75 11.39
CA ILE A 93 -2.27 -8.68 10.54
C ILE A 93 -2.88 -8.84 9.16
N PHE A 94 -3.25 -7.75 8.52
CA PHE A 94 -3.75 -7.79 7.14
C PHE A 94 -3.25 -6.60 6.32
N MET A 95 -3.09 -6.83 5.03
CA MET A 95 -2.80 -5.77 4.08
C MET A 95 -4.10 -5.00 3.80
N MET A 96 -4.05 -3.69 3.97
CA MET A 96 -5.16 -2.77 3.73
C MET A 96 -4.73 -1.75 2.68
N HIS A 97 -5.48 -1.61 1.59
CA HIS A 97 -5.20 -0.58 0.60
C HIS A 97 -5.27 0.81 1.24
N ASN A 98 -4.40 1.73 0.84
CA ASN A 98 -4.35 3.07 1.45
C ASN A 98 -5.69 3.83 1.37
N THR A 99 -6.51 3.57 0.34
CA THR A 99 -7.85 4.16 0.20
C THR A 99 -8.93 3.50 1.08
N TRP A 100 -8.66 2.36 1.71
CA TRP A 100 -9.66 1.64 2.54
C TRP A 100 -9.72 2.14 3.98
N VAL A 101 -8.80 2.96 4.42
CA VAL A 101 -8.66 3.38 5.83
C VAL A 101 -9.97 3.89 6.40
N GLY A 102 -10.71 4.74 5.67
CA GLY A 102 -12.00 5.29 6.11
C GLY A 102 -13.05 4.23 6.45
N GLY A 103 -13.17 3.19 5.62
CA GLY A 103 -14.13 2.09 5.80
C GLY A 103 -13.72 1.03 6.82
N TYR A 104 -12.44 1.06 7.27
CA TYR A 104 -11.88 0.01 8.12
C TYR A 104 -11.54 0.46 9.54
N THR A 105 -11.74 1.71 9.92
CA THR A 105 -11.37 2.26 11.23
C THR A 105 -11.94 1.46 12.41
N ASN A 106 -13.14 0.91 12.29
CA ASN A 106 -13.77 0.09 13.31
C ASN A 106 -13.25 -1.36 13.39
N LYS A 107 -12.48 -1.81 12.40
CA LYS A 107 -11.91 -3.16 12.28
C LYS A 107 -10.44 -3.22 12.70
N ILE A 108 -9.79 -2.08 12.83
CA ILE A 108 -8.37 -1.91 13.09
C ILE A 108 -8.11 -1.68 14.58
N SER A 109 -7.00 -2.20 15.10
CA SER A 109 -6.41 -1.78 16.36
C SER A 109 -5.32 -0.76 16.04
N PRO A 110 -5.45 0.52 16.41
CA PRO A 110 -4.38 1.49 16.23
C PRO A 110 -3.11 1.09 16.96
N LEU A 111 -1.95 1.54 16.47
CA LEU A 111 -0.67 1.33 17.13
C LEU A 111 -0.69 1.93 18.54
N PRO A 112 -0.53 1.15 19.60
CA PRO A 112 -0.46 1.68 20.96
C PRO A 112 0.88 2.41 21.19
N PRO A 113 0.97 3.36 22.13
CA PRO A 113 2.22 4.07 22.39
C PRO A 113 3.33 3.18 22.95
N VAL A 114 2.96 2.06 23.58
CA VAL A 114 3.87 1.08 24.15
C VAL A 114 3.32 -0.32 23.88
N VAL A 115 4.20 -1.26 23.53
CA VAL A 115 3.92 -2.69 23.45
C VAL A 115 4.69 -3.43 24.54
N ASN A 116 4.07 -4.45 25.13
CA ASN A 116 4.66 -5.27 26.18
C ASN A 116 5.00 -6.66 25.65
N LEU A 117 6.29 -7.00 25.64
CA LEU A 117 6.82 -8.19 25.00
C LEU A 117 7.77 -8.95 25.92
N ALA A 118 7.85 -10.26 25.75
CA ALA A 118 8.93 -11.06 26.30
C ALA A 118 10.00 -11.25 25.19
N GLU A 119 11.23 -10.85 25.47
CA GLU A 119 12.36 -11.04 24.57
C GLU A 119 13.33 -12.06 25.14
N LEU A 120 13.90 -12.92 24.28
CA LEU A 120 14.95 -13.83 24.65
C LEU A 120 16.29 -13.08 24.69
N VAL A 121 16.81 -12.88 25.89
CA VAL A 121 18.08 -12.19 26.12
C VAL A 121 19.16 -13.22 26.41
N ILE A 122 20.32 -13.05 25.75
CA ILE A 122 21.52 -13.85 26.00
C ILE A 122 22.50 -12.98 26.75
N SER A 123 22.74 -13.34 28.02
CA SER A 123 23.64 -12.61 28.93
C SER A 123 24.87 -13.45 29.31
N GLY A 124 25.91 -12.77 29.82
CA GLY A 124 27.14 -13.39 30.28
C GLY A 124 28.26 -13.44 29.23
N THR A 125 29.48 -13.10 29.66
CA THR A 125 30.67 -13.05 28.79
C THR A 125 31.38 -14.40 28.65
N ILE A 126 31.43 -15.20 29.75
CA ILE A 126 32.14 -16.50 29.78
C ILE A 126 31.11 -17.65 29.66
N LYS A 127 30.05 -17.59 30.44
CA LYS A 127 28.92 -18.52 30.36
C LYS A 127 27.70 -17.78 29.86
N LYS A 128 27.29 -18.11 28.63
CA LYS A 128 26.08 -17.55 28.05
C LYS A 128 24.86 -18.18 28.70
N GLU A 129 24.05 -17.35 29.34
CA GLU A 129 22.76 -17.74 29.89
C GLU A 129 21.65 -17.12 29.06
N GLN A 130 20.62 -17.91 28.77
CA GLN A 130 19.44 -17.45 28.03
C GLN A 130 18.30 -17.28 29.04
N ALA A 131 17.68 -16.12 29.02
CA ALA A 131 16.53 -15.82 29.83
C ALA A 131 15.52 -14.98 29.05
N TYR A 132 14.24 -15.13 29.34
CA TYR A 132 13.24 -14.21 28.87
C TYR A 132 13.11 -13.02 29.81
N GLU A 133 13.09 -11.84 29.25
CA GLU A 133 12.84 -10.59 29.98
C GLU A 133 11.58 -9.91 29.42
N LEU A 134 10.80 -9.28 30.30
CA LEU A 134 9.63 -8.49 29.89
C LEU A 134 10.08 -7.05 29.63
N HIS A 135 9.82 -6.58 28.42
CA HIS A 135 10.15 -5.23 28.00
C HIS A 135 8.89 -4.45 27.61
N ALA A 136 8.77 -3.23 28.13
CA ALA A 136 7.85 -2.22 27.64
C ALA A 136 8.59 -1.39 26.58
N LYS A 137 8.25 -1.60 25.32
CA LYS A 137 8.91 -0.98 24.16
C LYS A 137 8.05 0.15 23.61
N ASN A 138 8.63 1.35 23.54
CA ASN A 138 7.97 2.48 22.88
C ASN A 138 7.82 2.19 21.40
N THR A 139 6.65 2.51 20.86
CA THR A 139 6.34 2.34 19.44
C THR A 139 6.69 3.59 18.62
N VAL A 140 6.64 3.45 17.31
CA VAL A 140 6.87 4.57 16.38
C VAL A 140 5.81 5.65 16.61
N SER A 141 6.24 6.87 16.88
CA SER A 141 5.37 8.04 16.98
C SER A 141 5.01 8.58 15.58
N VAL A 142 3.94 9.37 15.49
CA VAL A 142 3.56 10.05 14.24
C VAL A 142 4.71 10.90 13.68
N ARG A 143 5.50 11.55 14.54
CA ARG A 143 6.67 12.32 14.11
C ARG A 143 7.77 11.45 13.51
N GLN A 144 8.01 10.25 14.06
CA GLN A 144 8.97 9.31 13.51
C GLN A 144 8.46 8.72 12.19
N LEU A 145 7.16 8.39 12.10
CA LEU A 145 6.54 7.97 10.84
C LEU A 145 6.74 9.05 9.76
N GLN A 146 6.47 10.31 10.08
CA GLN A 146 6.64 11.44 9.15
C GLN A 146 8.09 11.63 8.69
N SER A 147 9.07 11.36 9.53
CA SER A 147 10.48 11.46 9.14
C SER A 147 10.94 10.27 8.29
N ALA A 148 10.38 9.07 8.51
CA ALA A 148 10.80 7.84 7.84
C ALA A 148 10.07 7.61 6.50
N PHE A 149 8.81 8.06 6.36
CA PHE A 149 7.95 7.79 5.21
C PHE A 149 7.55 9.07 4.46
N PRO A 150 7.15 8.98 3.18
CA PRO A 150 6.58 10.10 2.42
C PRO A 150 5.35 10.70 3.11
N ASP A 151 5.08 11.97 2.87
CA ASP A 151 3.97 12.69 3.51
C ASP A 151 2.61 12.06 3.22
N GLN A 152 2.47 11.42 2.05
CA GLN A 152 1.26 10.68 1.68
C GLN A 152 0.95 9.54 2.65
N VAL A 153 1.97 8.81 3.11
CA VAL A 153 1.78 7.74 4.12
C VAL A 153 1.19 8.31 5.41
N VAL A 154 1.68 9.46 5.85
CA VAL A 154 1.16 10.11 7.06
C VAL A 154 -0.31 10.52 6.87
N ARG A 155 -0.65 11.08 5.71
CA ARG A 155 -2.03 11.48 5.38
C ARG A 155 -3.00 10.29 5.37
N ASP A 156 -2.55 9.11 4.93
CA ASP A 156 -3.41 7.93 4.79
C ASP A 156 -3.39 7.05 6.06
N ALA A 157 -2.22 6.89 6.70
CA ALA A 157 -2.02 5.95 7.80
C ALA A 157 -2.23 6.56 9.20
N VAL A 158 -2.45 7.87 9.31
CA VAL A 158 -2.71 8.54 10.59
C VAL A 158 -4.14 9.02 10.64
N VAL A 159 -4.90 8.45 11.56
CA VAL A 159 -6.29 8.85 11.82
C VAL A 159 -6.39 9.66 13.10
N THR A 160 -7.32 10.62 13.13
CA THR A 160 -7.65 11.37 14.33
C THR A 160 -8.87 10.72 14.99
N SER A 161 -8.72 10.21 16.18
CA SER A 161 -9.81 9.56 16.92
C SER A 161 -9.92 10.07 18.36
N ARG A 162 -11.06 9.83 19.00
CA ARG A 162 -11.22 10.06 20.43
C ARG A 162 -10.62 8.91 21.21
N THR A 163 -9.72 9.24 22.14
CA THR A 163 -9.17 8.30 23.13
C THR A 163 -10.19 7.99 24.23
N GLN A 164 -9.94 6.96 25.03
CA GLN A 164 -10.83 6.53 26.12
C GLN A 164 -11.08 7.63 27.17
N ASP A 165 -10.12 8.55 27.35
CA ASP A 165 -10.25 9.73 28.22
C ASP A 165 -10.97 10.92 27.56
N GLY A 166 -11.53 10.73 26.36
CA GLY A 166 -12.32 11.72 25.62
C GLY A 166 -11.49 12.78 24.88
N LYS A 167 -10.17 12.70 24.90
CA LYS A 167 -9.29 13.59 24.14
C LYS A 167 -9.17 13.15 22.70
N THR A 168 -8.82 14.07 21.84
CA THR A 168 -8.50 13.79 20.44
C THR A 168 -7.02 13.45 20.31
N ALA A 169 -6.69 12.33 19.69
CA ALA A 169 -5.31 11.94 19.43
C ALA A 169 -5.13 11.43 17.98
N GLN A 170 -3.96 11.69 17.44
CA GLN A 170 -3.52 11.09 16.18
C GLN A 170 -2.98 9.70 16.46
N GLN A 171 -3.45 8.72 15.70
CA GLN A 171 -3.08 7.32 15.85
C GLN A 171 -2.66 6.72 14.51
N ILE A 172 -1.56 5.96 14.54
CA ILE A 172 -1.09 5.21 13.36
C ILE A 172 -1.93 3.94 13.24
N VAL A 173 -2.49 3.69 12.05
CA VAL A 173 -3.36 2.54 11.78
C VAL A 173 -2.77 1.53 10.82
N GLY A 174 -1.59 1.81 10.28
CA GLY A 174 -0.86 0.89 9.39
C GLY A 174 0.47 1.46 8.96
N ILE A 175 1.39 0.60 8.51
CA ILE A 175 2.71 0.99 8.01
C ILE A 175 2.98 0.21 6.70
N PRO A 176 3.40 0.86 5.60
CA PRO A 176 3.70 0.18 4.34
C PRO A 176 5.14 -0.32 4.28
N LEU A 177 5.39 -1.36 3.47
CA LEU A 177 6.73 -1.80 3.06
C LEU A 177 7.14 -1.24 1.70
N SER A 178 6.16 -0.95 0.84
CA SER A 178 6.36 -0.52 -0.54
C SER A 178 5.30 0.50 -0.93
N ILE A 179 5.67 1.46 -1.78
CA ILE A 179 4.76 2.39 -2.45
C ILE A 179 4.99 2.25 -3.94
N ASP A 180 3.94 1.89 -4.67
CA ASP A 180 3.95 1.86 -6.13
C ASP A 180 3.41 3.17 -6.70
N THR A 181 3.91 3.56 -7.87
CA THR A 181 3.50 4.79 -8.56
C THR A 181 3.19 4.52 -10.02
N LEU A 182 2.30 5.32 -10.63
CA LEU A 182 2.07 5.24 -12.07
C LEU A 182 3.32 5.70 -12.83
N ALA A 183 3.74 4.88 -13.83
CA ALA A 183 4.84 5.17 -14.73
C ALA A 183 4.43 4.91 -16.19
N LEU A 184 5.15 5.49 -17.13
CA LEU A 184 4.94 5.29 -18.56
C LEU A 184 5.78 4.12 -19.07
N TYR A 185 5.11 3.05 -19.50
CA TYR A 185 5.71 1.94 -20.23
C TYR A 185 5.69 2.27 -21.73
N TRP A 186 6.81 2.09 -22.42
CA TRP A 186 6.93 2.43 -23.83
C TRP A 186 7.71 1.40 -24.65
N ASN A 187 7.19 1.09 -25.82
CA ASN A 187 7.77 0.12 -26.75
C ASN A 187 8.88 0.79 -27.58
N ARG A 188 10.14 0.41 -27.33
CA ARG A 188 11.32 1.00 -27.98
C ARG A 188 11.30 0.82 -29.49
N ASP A 189 10.87 -0.34 -29.98
CA ASP A 189 10.88 -0.61 -31.43
C ASP A 189 9.82 0.24 -32.15
N LEU A 190 8.63 0.45 -31.55
CA LEU A 190 7.58 1.28 -32.13
C LEU A 190 7.92 2.77 -32.11
N LEU A 191 8.48 3.28 -31.01
CA LEU A 191 8.92 4.68 -30.92
C LEU A 191 10.06 4.94 -31.91
N ASN A 192 11.08 4.09 -31.96
CA ASN A 192 12.20 4.21 -32.89
C ASN A 192 11.72 4.18 -34.36
N ALA A 193 10.78 3.31 -34.71
CA ALA A 193 10.20 3.24 -36.05
C ALA A 193 9.44 4.53 -36.48
N ALA A 194 8.94 5.29 -35.47
CA ALA A 194 8.32 6.59 -35.67
C ALA A 194 9.30 7.77 -35.58
N GLY A 195 10.60 7.51 -35.40
CA GLY A 195 11.63 8.53 -35.24
C GLY A 195 11.58 9.26 -33.89
N ILE A 196 11.07 8.59 -32.85
CA ILE A 196 11.01 9.09 -31.47
C ILE A 196 12.11 8.37 -30.66
N SER A 197 13.15 9.11 -30.26
CA SER A 197 14.32 8.57 -29.57
C SER A 197 14.14 8.40 -28.08
N GLU A 198 13.31 9.23 -27.45
CA GLU A 198 13.06 9.27 -26.01
C GLU A 198 11.56 9.29 -25.71
N PRO A 199 11.12 8.72 -24.59
CA PRO A 199 9.71 8.78 -24.18
C PRO A 199 9.30 10.21 -23.82
N PRO A 200 8.01 10.58 -24.02
CA PRO A 200 7.53 11.93 -23.75
C PRO A 200 7.56 12.26 -22.24
N ALA A 201 8.19 13.38 -21.89
CA ALA A 201 8.24 13.89 -20.52
C ALA A 201 7.05 14.80 -20.17
N THR A 202 6.37 15.33 -21.17
CA THR A 202 5.20 16.21 -20.99
C THR A 202 3.97 15.64 -21.70
N TRP A 203 2.77 15.99 -21.22
CA TRP A 203 1.53 15.59 -21.90
C TRP A 203 1.41 16.19 -23.31
N GLY A 204 1.99 17.36 -23.55
CA GLY A 204 2.02 17.95 -24.90
C GLY A 204 2.87 17.14 -25.87
N ASP A 205 4.02 16.62 -25.43
CA ASP A 205 4.84 15.73 -26.25
C ASP A 205 4.21 14.35 -26.39
N PHE A 206 3.56 13.84 -25.31
CA PHE A 206 2.79 12.62 -25.37
C PHE A 206 1.70 12.65 -26.45
N GLN A 207 0.92 13.74 -26.55
CA GLN A 207 -0.08 13.92 -27.62
C GLN A 207 0.55 13.86 -29.01
N LYS A 208 1.66 14.59 -29.25
CA LYS A 208 2.38 14.59 -30.53
C LYS A 208 2.86 13.18 -30.90
N ASP A 209 3.39 12.44 -29.92
CA ASP A 209 3.89 11.09 -30.13
C ASP A 209 2.75 10.10 -30.38
N VAL A 210 1.64 10.23 -29.68
CA VAL A 210 0.43 9.43 -29.92
C VAL A 210 -0.06 9.58 -31.37
N ILE A 211 -0.11 10.79 -31.88
CA ILE A 211 -0.51 11.07 -33.30
C ILE A 211 0.42 10.34 -34.26
N LYS A 212 1.76 10.43 -34.09
CA LYS A 212 2.74 9.76 -34.95
C LYS A 212 2.69 8.24 -34.86
N LEU A 213 2.39 7.69 -33.68
CA LEU A 213 2.42 6.27 -33.39
C LEU A 213 1.12 5.55 -33.73
N THR A 214 0.02 6.29 -33.84
CA THR A 214 -1.28 5.69 -34.19
C THR A 214 -1.35 5.37 -35.66
N LYS A 215 -1.74 4.14 -35.99
CA LYS A 215 -1.95 3.67 -37.37
C LYS A 215 -3.33 3.08 -37.52
N THR A 216 -4.01 3.45 -38.58
CA THR A 216 -5.33 2.93 -38.96
C THR A 216 -5.26 2.22 -40.31
N ASP A 217 -6.18 1.27 -40.53
CA ASP A 217 -6.38 0.66 -41.85
C ASP A 217 -7.25 1.56 -42.77
N ALA A 218 -7.53 1.06 -43.96
CA ALA A 218 -8.35 1.77 -44.97
C ALA A 218 -9.81 1.99 -44.52
N GLN A 219 -10.28 1.26 -43.50
CA GLN A 219 -11.59 1.37 -42.89
C GLN A 219 -11.57 2.21 -41.61
N MET A 220 -10.43 2.87 -41.31
CA MET A 220 -10.19 3.69 -40.11
C MET A 220 -10.20 2.90 -38.79
N TYR A 221 -10.04 1.56 -38.84
CA TYR A 221 -9.80 0.79 -37.60
C TYR A 221 -8.37 0.96 -37.11
N ILE A 222 -8.20 1.16 -35.80
CA ILE A 222 -6.88 1.27 -35.17
C ILE A 222 -6.17 -0.10 -35.24
N VAL A 223 -5.11 -0.20 -36.01
CA VAL A 223 -4.27 -1.40 -36.14
C VAL A 223 -3.01 -1.31 -35.25
N GLN A 224 -2.56 -0.12 -34.94
CA GLN A 224 -1.55 0.19 -33.93
C GLN A 224 -1.99 1.42 -33.15
N SER A 225 -2.06 1.31 -31.85
CA SER A 225 -2.37 2.43 -30.97
C SER A 225 -1.10 3.15 -30.52
N GLY A 226 -1.13 4.46 -30.44
CA GLY A 226 -0.06 5.26 -29.84
C GLY A 226 -0.03 5.09 -28.32
N ALA A 227 -1.21 5.01 -27.68
CA ALA A 227 -1.31 4.76 -26.25
C ALA A 227 -2.63 4.07 -25.88
N GLY A 228 -2.58 3.21 -24.87
CA GLY A 228 -3.77 2.64 -24.21
C GLY A 228 -4.32 3.62 -23.19
N LEU A 229 -5.15 4.57 -23.62
CA LEU A 229 -5.64 5.69 -22.81
C LEU A 229 -6.99 6.21 -23.35
N GLY A 230 -7.86 6.69 -22.46
CA GLY A 230 -9.05 7.46 -22.86
C GLY A 230 -10.39 6.79 -22.55
N SER A 231 -10.44 5.47 -22.32
CA SER A 231 -11.64 4.75 -21.86
C SER A 231 -11.44 4.14 -20.47
N GLU A 232 -12.52 3.75 -19.82
CA GLU A 232 -12.44 3.06 -18.52
C GLU A 232 -12.42 1.54 -18.66
N LYS A 233 -13.09 0.98 -19.71
CA LYS A 233 -13.38 -0.46 -19.85
C LYS A 233 -12.16 -1.35 -20.01
N ASN A 234 -11.17 -0.87 -20.74
CA ASN A 234 -10.00 -1.66 -21.14
C ASN A 234 -8.67 -0.98 -20.85
N VAL A 235 -8.69 0.10 -20.07
CA VAL A 235 -7.49 0.76 -19.52
C VAL A 235 -7.37 0.43 -18.04
N PRO A 236 -6.43 -0.42 -17.63
CA PRO A 236 -6.24 -0.72 -16.20
C PRO A 236 -6.00 0.55 -15.38
N ARG A 237 -6.73 0.70 -14.28
CA ARG A 237 -6.60 1.85 -13.38
C ARG A 237 -6.86 3.20 -14.06
N ALA A 238 -7.83 3.26 -14.97
CA ALA A 238 -8.25 4.48 -15.65
C ALA A 238 -8.54 5.64 -14.68
N THR A 239 -9.18 5.34 -13.55
CA THR A 239 -9.50 6.31 -12.48
C THR A 239 -8.27 6.91 -11.82
N ASP A 240 -7.18 6.15 -11.66
CA ASP A 240 -5.91 6.64 -11.12
C ASP A 240 -5.24 7.57 -12.11
N ILE A 241 -5.28 7.22 -13.41
CA ILE A 241 -4.71 8.05 -14.48
C ILE A 241 -5.49 9.37 -14.59
N LEU A 242 -6.83 9.31 -14.56
CA LEU A 242 -7.66 10.51 -14.55
C LEU A 242 -7.39 11.37 -13.32
N SER A 243 -7.28 10.76 -12.14
CA SER A 243 -6.95 11.47 -10.90
C SER A 243 -5.57 12.14 -10.96
N LEU A 244 -4.56 11.46 -11.53
CA LEU A 244 -3.25 12.05 -11.78
C LEU A 244 -3.34 13.28 -12.67
N LEU A 245 -4.05 13.19 -13.80
CA LEU A 245 -4.28 14.31 -14.70
C LEU A 245 -4.99 15.48 -14.04
N MET A 246 -6.02 15.19 -13.21
CA MET A 246 -6.72 16.20 -12.42
C MET A 246 -5.76 16.93 -11.48
N MET A 247 -4.98 16.19 -10.68
CA MET A 247 -4.03 16.78 -9.73
C MET A 247 -2.92 17.59 -10.44
N GLN A 248 -2.38 17.09 -11.54
CA GLN A 248 -1.38 17.80 -12.35
C GLN A 248 -1.94 19.06 -13.00
N ASN A 249 -3.23 19.10 -13.32
CA ASN A 249 -3.91 20.29 -13.86
C ASN A 249 -4.33 21.31 -12.78
N GLY A 250 -3.99 21.02 -11.51
CA GLY A 250 -4.25 21.90 -10.37
C GLY A 250 -5.62 21.74 -9.75
N THR A 251 -6.30 20.60 -10.00
CA THR A 251 -7.54 20.25 -9.30
C THR A 251 -7.25 19.97 -7.82
N VAL A 252 -8.03 20.56 -6.93
CA VAL A 252 -8.09 20.15 -5.53
C VAL A 252 -9.10 19.02 -5.43
N MET A 253 -8.62 17.80 -5.16
CA MET A 253 -9.47 16.61 -5.21
C MET A 253 -10.45 16.57 -4.04
N THR A 254 -10.00 16.97 -2.84
CA THR A 254 -10.82 16.96 -1.61
C THR A 254 -10.49 18.17 -0.73
N ASP A 255 -11.44 18.59 0.07
CA ASP A 255 -11.21 19.54 1.18
C ASP A 255 -10.52 18.87 2.39
N ASP A 256 -10.23 19.64 3.43
CA ASP A 256 -9.61 19.16 4.69
C ASP A 256 -10.50 18.16 5.45
N ASN A 257 -11.76 18.04 5.07
CA ASN A 257 -12.71 17.09 5.65
C ASN A 257 -12.81 15.79 4.84
N GLY A 258 -12.14 15.73 3.68
CA GLY A 258 -12.21 14.62 2.75
C GLY A 258 -13.39 14.69 1.79
N ASN A 259 -14.20 15.75 1.81
CA ASN A 259 -15.28 15.91 0.83
C ASN A 259 -14.69 16.20 -0.55
N PRO A 260 -15.22 15.63 -1.62
CA PRO A 260 -14.75 15.92 -2.98
C PRO A 260 -14.97 17.39 -3.33
N THR A 261 -14.01 17.97 -4.05
CA THR A 261 -14.03 19.35 -4.54
C THR A 261 -13.51 19.46 -5.98
N PHE A 262 -13.33 18.33 -6.66
CA PHE A 262 -12.77 18.30 -7.99
C PHE A 262 -13.68 18.88 -9.07
N GLU A 263 -14.93 19.15 -8.77
CA GLU A 263 -15.91 19.87 -9.59
C GLU A 263 -15.82 21.38 -9.43
N GLN A 264 -15.01 21.88 -8.50
CA GLN A 264 -14.93 23.29 -8.14
C GLN A 264 -13.72 23.97 -8.78
N MET A 265 -13.83 25.29 -8.93
CA MET A 265 -12.70 26.13 -9.32
C MET A 265 -11.81 26.36 -8.08
N PRO A 266 -10.56 25.88 -8.06
CA PRO A 266 -9.66 26.12 -6.94
C PRO A 266 -9.39 27.64 -6.73
N PRO A 267 -9.18 28.08 -5.49
CA PRO A 267 -8.79 29.45 -5.22
C PRO A 267 -7.51 29.84 -5.98
N GLY A 268 -7.51 31.02 -6.61
CA GLY A 268 -6.35 31.51 -7.36
C GLY A 268 -6.22 30.97 -8.80
N SER A 269 -7.19 30.21 -9.29
CA SER A 269 -7.16 29.63 -10.66
C SER A 269 -7.31 30.65 -11.80
N GLY A 270 -7.58 31.94 -11.50
CA GLY A 270 -7.84 32.97 -12.51
C GLY A 270 -9.11 32.74 -13.30
N ASP A 271 -9.24 33.40 -14.46
CA ASP A 271 -10.42 33.31 -15.35
C ASP A 271 -10.33 32.10 -16.28
N ARG A 272 -10.38 30.87 -15.73
CA ARG A 272 -10.47 29.66 -16.55
C ARG A 272 -11.90 29.47 -17.03
N ALA A 273 -12.06 29.11 -18.32
CA ALA A 273 -13.37 28.84 -18.91
C ALA A 273 -14.04 27.55 -18.39
N MET A 274 -13.26 26.63 -17.82
CA MET A 274 -13.71 25.33 -17.32
C MET A 274 -12.91 24.97 -16.07
N VAL A 275 -13.54 24.28 -15.12
CA VAL A 275 -12.86 23.80 -13.91
C VAL A 275 -11.74 22.81 -14.28
N PRO A 276 -10.62 22.79 -13.53
CA PRO A 276 -9.49 21.93 -13.85
C PRO A 276 -9.84 20.44 -13.94
N GLY A 277 -10.76 19.96 -13.07
CA GLY A 277 -11.23 18.57 -13.09
C GLY A 277 -11.94 18.21 -14.40
N ALA A 278 -12.82 19.07 -14.89
CA ALA A 278 -13.50 18.87 -16.16
C ALA A 278 -12.53 18.97 -17.37
N GLN A 279 -11.55 19.88 -17.32
CA GLN A 279 -10.51 19.97 -18.36
C GLN A 279 -9.66 18.69 -18.42
N ALA A 280 -9.28 18.13 -17.28
CA ALA A 280 -8.52 16.88 -17.20
C ALA A 280 -9.34 15.69 -17.72
N THR A 281 -10.64 15.65 -17.46
CA THR A 281 -11.54 14.61 -17.98
C THR A 281 -11.66 14.70 -19.51
N VAL A 282 -11.83 15.90 -20.07
CA VAL A 282 -11.83 16.11 -21.52
C VAL A 282 -10.49 15.65 -22.12
N PHE A 283 -9.38 16.08 -21.54
CA PHE A 283 -8.05 15.66 -22.00
C PHE A 283 -7.91 14.14 -22.02
N TYR A 284 -8.35 13.45 -20.97
CA TYR A 284 -8.30 12.00 -20.88
C TYR A 284 -9.17 11.34 -21.97
N THR A 285 -10.40 11.78 -22.11
CA THR A 285 -11.37 11.18 -23.05
C THR A 285 -11.08 11.50 -24.51
N ASP A 286 -10.33 12.58 -24.81
CA ASP A 286 -9.95 12.94 -26.17
C ASP A 286 -9.18 11.81 -26.89
N PHE A 287 -8.42 10.98 -26.17
CA PHE A 287 -7.71 9.83 -26.74
C PHE A 287 -8.63 8.69 -27.20
N ALA A 288 -9.87 8.65 -26.72
CA ALA A 288 -10.91 7.69 -27.14
C ALA A 288 -12.02 8.34 -27.99
N ASN A 289 -11.94 9.63 -28.26
CA ASN A 289 -12.92 10.35 -29.06
C ASN A 289 -12.51 10.36 -30.55
N PRO A 290 -13.27 9.71 -31.46
CA PRO A 290 -12.91 9.60 -32.88
C PRO A 290 -12.89 10.94 -33.65
N ASN A 291 -13.42 12.02 -33.05
CA ASN A 291 -13.41 13.35 -33.66
C ASN A 291 -12.15 14.16 -33.28
N LYS A 292 -11.23 13.57 -32.52
CA LYS A 292 -10.00 14.23 -32.07
C LYS A 292 -8.77 13.71 -32.82
N GLU A 293 -7.81 14.60 -33.04
CA GLU A 293 -6.55 14.25 -33.71
C GLU A 293 -5.74 13.22 -32.91
N VAL A 294 -5.83 13.24 -31.58
CA VAL A 294 -5.17 12.30 -30.66
C VAL A 294 -5.89 10.96 -30.51
N TYR A 295 -7.00 10.75 -31.25
CA TYR A 295 -7.75 9.50 -31.18
C TYR A 295 -6.86 8.29 -31.45
N THR A 296 -6.78 7.37 -30.49
CA THR A 296 -5.84 6.24 -30.54
C THR A 296 -6.38 4.99 -29.87
N TRP A 297 -7.50 5.07 -29.14
CA TRP A 297 -8.04 4.00 -28.33
C TRP A 297 -9.57 3.90 -28.41
N ASN A 298 -10.13 2.74 -28.15
CA ASN A 298 -11.58 2.53 -28.01
C ASN A 298 -11.87 1.15 -27.38
N ASP A 299 -13.15 0.90 -27.08
CA ASP A 299 -13.61 -0.33 -26.43
C ASP A 299 -13.43 -1.63 -27.25
N LYS A 300 -13.11 -1.51 -28.53
CA LYS A 300 -12.81 -2.68 -29.41
C LYS A 300 -11.35 -3.13 -29.26
N GLN A 301 -10.49 -2.34 -28.64
CA GLN A 301 -9.12 -2.74 -28.35
C GLN A 301 -9.10 -3.75 -27.20
N PRO A 302 -8.10 -4.66 -27.12
CA PRO A 302 -7.89 -5.49 -25.95
C PRO A 302 -7.53 -4.63 -24.74
N ASN A 303 -7.44 -5.24 -23.55
CA ASN A 303 -6.89 -4.55 -22.39
C ASN A 303 -5.52 -3.91 -22.73
N ALA A 304 -5.24 -2.70 -22.23
CA ALA A 304 -4.05 -1.94 -22.61
C ALA A 304 -2.72 -2.68 -22.31
N LEU A 305 -2.63 -3.41 -21.20
CA LEU A 305 -1.49 -4.28 -20.91
C LEU A 305 -1.38 -5.41 -21.94
N ASP A 306 -2.50 -6.03 -22.34
CA ASP A 306 -2.51 -7.08 -23.37
C ASP A 306 -2.11 -6.55 -24.74
N ALA A 307 -2.56 -5.35 -25.08
CA ALA A 307 -2.15 -4.68 -26.31
C ALA A 307 -0.65 -4.35 -26.30
N PHE A 308 -0.10 -3.94 -25.16
CA PHE A 308 1.32 -3.63 -25.00
C PHE A 308 2.20 -4.87 -25.15
N VAL A 309 1.91 -5.96 -24.43
CA VAL A 309 2.71 -7.20 -24.52
C VAL A 309 2.62 -7.86 -25.90
N THR A 310 1.57 -7.59 -26.67
CA THR A 310 1.44 -8.06 -28.07
C THR A 310 1.96 -7.09 -29.10
N GLY A 311 2.54 -5.95 -28.68
CA GLY A 311 3.10 -4.92 -29.57
C GLY A 311 2.05 -4.14 -30.36
N LYS A 312 0.79 -4.13 -29.95
CA LYS A 312 -0.32 -3.42 -30.59
C LYS A 312 -0.50 -1.99 -30.11
N THR A 313 0.03 -1.66 -28.94
CA THR A 313 0.11 -0.28 -28.44
C THR A 313 1.53 0.10 -28.14
N ALA A 314 1.89 1.37 -28.42
CA ALA A 314 3.24 1.86 -28.22
C ALA A 314 3.52 2.28 -26.77
N MET A 315 2.51 2.78 -26.07
CA MET A 315 2.64 3.29 -24.69
C MET A 315 1.42 2.90 -23.86
N PHE A 316 1.63 2.72 -22.54
CA PHE A 316 0.55 2.70 -21.57
C PHE A 316 1.06 3.15 -20.20
N LEU A 317 0.16 3.63 -19.36
CA LEU A 317 0.46 3.97 -17.97
C LEU A 317 0.16 2.77 -17.08
N GLY A 318 1.12 2.42 -16.22
CA GLY A 318 1.01 1.25 -15.36
C GLY A 318 1.88 1.35 -14.12
N TYR A 319 1.70 0.38 -13.24
CA TYR A 319 2.41 0.26 -11.98
C TYR A 319 3.57 -0.75 -12.07
N GLN A 320 4.47 -0.72 -11.09
CA GLN A 320 5.60 -1.67 -11.02
C GLN A 320 5.15 -3.13 -10.98
N TYR A 321 4.03 -3.45 -10.31
CA TYR A 321 3.54 -4.84 -10.24
C TYR A 321 3.22 -5.46 -11.61
N GLN A 322 3.05 -4.64 -12.66
CA GLN A 322 2.85 -5.12 -14.03
C GLN A 322 4.16 -5.50 -14.73
N LEU A 323 5.30 -4.99 -14.26
CA LEU A 323 6.62 -5.28 -14.86
C LEU A 323 6.94 -6.78 -14.97
N PRO A 324 6.85 -7.59 -13.89
CA PRO A 324 7.09 -9.02 -13.99
C PRO A 324 6.09 -9.73 -14.92
N ILE A 325 4.87 -9.22 -15.04
CA ILE A 325 3.87 -9.77 -15.98
C ILE A 325 4.30 -9.52 -17.42
N ILE A 326 4.78 -8.32 -17.73
CA ILE A 326 5.26 -7.96 -19.07
C ILE A 326 6.48 -8.81 -19.42
N GLN A 327 7.46 -8.92 -18.52
CA GLN A 327 8.68 -9.68 -18.71
C GLN A 327 8.39 -11.18 -18.94
N ALA A 328 7.43 -11.75 -18.20
CA ALA A 328 7.04 -13.14 -18.34
C ALA A 328 6.26 -13.43 -19.64
N ARG A 329 5.34 -12.52 -20.02
CA ARG A 329 4.46 -12.71 -21.20
C ARG A 329 5.12 -12.32 -22.51
N ALA A 330 6.04 -11.35 -22.48
CA ALA A 330 6.69 -10.81 -23.67
C ALA A 330 8.22 -10.68 -23.48
N PRO A 331 8.97 -11.78 -23.26
CA PRO A 331 10.40 -11.76 -22.93
C PRO A 331 11.29 -11.20 -24.05
N LYS A 332 10.75 -11.02 -25.26
CA LYS A 332 11.47 -10.44 -26.41
C LYS A 332 11.07 -8.99 -26.69
N LEU A 333 10.09 -8.46 -25.97
CA LEU A 333 9.64 -7.08 -26.12
C LEU A 333 10.73 -6.13 -25.64
N LYS A 334 11.20 -5.25 -26.50
CA LYS A 334 12.13 -4.18 -26.12
C LYS A 334 11.30 -2.98 -25.64
N PHE A 335 11.22 -2.81 -24.36
CA PHE A 335 10.51 -1.69 -23.76
C PHE A 335 11.39 -0.89 -22.80
N GLY A 336 10.90 0.25 -22.38
CA GLY A 336 11.46 1.06 -21.31
C GLY A 336 10.35 1.51 -20.37
N ILE A 337 10.77 2.00 -19.22
CA ILE A 337 9.90 2.63 -18.22
C ILE A 337 10.39 4.06 -18.06
N ALA A 338 9.48 5.01 -18.02
CA ALA A 338 9.77 6.44 -17.80
C ALA A 338 8.78 6.99 -16.76
N SER A 339 9.11 8.13 -16.18
CA SER A 339 8.16 8.85 -15.33
C SER A 339 6.87 9.17 -16.10
N ALA A 340 5.74 9.20 -15.40
CA ALA A 340 4.50 9.66 -15.98
C ALA A 340 4.67 11.08 -16.54
N PRO A 341 4.15 11.41 -17.75
CA PRO A 341 4.25 12.75 -18.32
C PRO A 341 3.70 13.80 -17.36
N GLN A 342 4.28 14.99 -17.33
CA GLN A 342 3.91 16.07 -16.44
C GLN A 342 3.21 17.22 -17.20
N ALA A 343 2.34 17.97 -16.49
CA ALA A 343 1.60 19.09 -17.06
C ALA A 343 2.31 20.45 -16.96
N GLY A 344 3.59 20.48 -16.52
CA GLY A 344 4.41 21.69 -16.45
C GLY A 344 4.27 22.52 -15.18
N GLY A 345 3.49 22.07 -14.20
CA GLY A 345 3.42 22.59 -12.84
C GLY A 345 4.38 21.87 -11.88
N PRO A 346 4.13 21.95 -10.55
CA PRO A 346 4.82 21.10 -9.59
C PRO A 346 4.64 19.63 -9.96
N GLU A 347 5.71 18.85 -9.83
CA GLU A 347 5.67 17.42 -10.12
C GLU A 347 4.63 16.72 -9.24
N LYS A 348 3.76 15.94 -9.89
CA LYS A 348 2.73 15.12 -9.25
C LYS A 348 2.75 13.73 -9.83
N ASN A 349 2.76 12.74 -8.96
CA ASN A 349 2.66 11.35 -9.30
C ASN A 349 1.50 10.71 -8.51
N PHE A 350 1.02 9.54 -8.91
CA PHE A 350 -0.09 8.87 -8.24
C PHE A 350 0.41 7.68 -7.44
N ALA A 351 0.05 7.63 -6.14
CA ALA A 351 0.46 6.60 -5.20
C ALA A 351 -0.59 5.49 -5.07
N ASN A 352 -0.14 4.25 -5.15
CA ASN A 352 -0.94 3.05 -4.92
C ASN A 352 -0.14 2.10 -4.03
N TYR A 353 -0.62 1.80 -2.82
CA TYR A 353 0.12 0.98 -1.88
C TYR A 353 -0.76 0.34 -0.82
N TRP A 354 -0.16 -0.59 -0.08
CA TRP A 354 -0.82 -1.36 0.95
C TRP A 354 -0.16 -1.14 2.30
N LEU A 355 -0.99 -0.91 3.30
CA LEU A 355 -0.60 -0.79 4.70
C LEU A 355 -0.70 -2.15 5.38
N TYR A 356 0.28 -2.53 6.18
CA TYR A 356 0.14 -3.62 7.13
C TYR A 356 -0.48 -3.07 8.41
N THR A 357 -1.63 -3.60 8.75
CA THR A 357 -2.42 -3.17 9.90
C THR A 357 -2.78 -4.33 10.80
N VAL A 358 -3.03 -4.05 12.08
CA VAL A 358 -3.39 -5.06 13.07
C VAL A 358 -4.91 -5.08 13.28
N SER A 359 -5.48 -6.29 13.26
CA SER A 359 -6.88 -6.51 13.49
C SER A 359 -7.28 -6.14 14.94
N LYS A 360 -8.37 -5.41 15.09
CA LYS A 360 -8.97 -5.13 16.40
C LYS A 360 -9.33 -6.41 17.18
N LYS A 361 -9.56 -7.51 16.46
CA LYS A 361 -9.93 -8.81 17.05
C LYS A 361 -8.73 -9.74 17.30
N SER A 362 -7.52 -9.33 16.95
CA SER A 362 -6.32 -10.06 17.29
C SER A 362 -6.18 -10.17 18.82
N LYS A 363 -5.85 -11.37 19.28
CA LYS A 363 -5.57 -11.64 20.71
C LYS A 363 -4.10 -11.38 21.07
N SER A 364 -3.29 -10.99 20.07
CA SER A 364 -1.83 -10.77 20.21
C SER A 364 -1.42 -9.42 19.65
N GLN A 365 -2.21 -8.36 19.91
CA GLN A 365 -2.04 -7.04 19.29
C GLN A 365 -0.63 -6.45 19.52
N ASP A 366 -0.08 -6.56 20.72
CA ASP A 366 1.27 -6.05 21.03
C ASP A 366 2.33 -6.75 20.17
N VAL A 367 2.27 -8.08 20.06
CA VAL A 367 3.22 -8.85 19.24
C VAL A 367 3.00 -8.60 17.77
N ALA A 368 1.76 -8.43 17.31
CA ALA A 368 1.44 -8.13 15.93
C ALA A 368 1.97 -6.76 15.53
N TRP A 369 1.79 -5.74 16.36
CA TRP A 369 2.34 -4.41 16.10
C TRP A 369 3.86 -4.36 16.20
N ASP A 370 4.46 -5.10 17.12
CA ASP A 370 5.92 -5.21 17.17
C ASP A 370 6.47 -5.87 15.91
N PHE A 371 5.83 -6.94 15.43
CA PHE A 371 6.23 -7.56 14.16
C PHE A 371 6.07 -6.62 12.95
N VAL A 372 4.97 -5.84 12.88
CA VAL A 372 4.79 -4.84 11.81
C VAL A 372 5.90 -3.80 11.85
N GLN A 373 6.23 -3.25 13.02
CA GLN A 373 7.33 -2.29 13.15
C GLN A 373 8.70 -2.91 12.87
N PHE A 374 8.91 -4.17 13.26
CA PHE A 374 10.14 -4.90 12.97
C PHE A 374 10.34 -5.05 11.46
N MET A 375 9.34 -5.59 10.75
CA MET A 375 9.46 -5.83 9.30
C MET A 375 9.55 -4.55 8.47
N THR A 376 9.04 -3.42 8.96
CA THR A 376 9.09 -2.11 8.29
C THR A 376 10.29 -1.26 8.72
N SER A 377 11.19 -1.78 9.56
CA SER A 377 12.47 -1.13 9.86
C SER A 377 13.40 -1.18 8.64
N ASP A 378 14.31 -0.21 8.50
CA ASP A 378 15.23 -0.10 7.37
C ASP A 378 15.94 -1.43 7.05
N LYS A 379 16.48 -2.08 8.09
CA LYS A 379 17.22 -3.34 7.96
C LYS A 379 16.38 -4.48 7.39
N GLU A 380 15.15 -4.61 7.86
CA GLU A 380 14.30 -5.75 7.49
C GLU A 380 13.53 -5.44 6.18
N ALA A 381 13.16 -4.18 5.95
CA ALA A 381 12.52 -3.74 4.71
C ALA A 381 13.40 -4.01 3.49
N VAL A 382 14.72 -3.80 3.58
CA VAL A 382 15.66 -4.13 2.50
C VAL A 382 15.52 -5.59 2.05
N LYS A 383 15.43 -6.54 2.99
CA LYS A 383 15.28 -7.97 2.67
C LYS A 383 14.01 -8.27 1.88
N TYR A 384 12.90 -7.63 2.28
CA TYR A 384 11.63 -7.74 1.57
C TYR A 384 11.72 -7.14 0.16
N LEU A 385 12.29 -5.95 0.03
CA LEU A 385 12.42 -5.25 -1.25
C LEU A 385 13.33 -5.99 -2.23
N GLU A 386 14.43 -6.59 -1.74
CA GLU A 386 15.32 -7.45 -2.53
C GLU A 386 14.60 -8.72 -3.02
N ALA A 387 13.80 -9.35 -2.16
CA ALA A 387 13.06 -10.57 -2.49
C ALA A 387 11.91 -10.30 -3.48
N THR A 388 11.23 -9.14 -3.38
CA THR A 388 10.01 -8.84 -4.14
C THR A 388 10.24 -7.93 -5.34
N LYS A 389 11.40 -7.27 -5.44
CA LYS A 389 11.70 -6.27 -6.46
C LYS A 389 10.65 -5.15 -6.53
N LYS A 390 10.22 -4.65 -5.37
CA LYS A 390 9.25 -3.57 -5.25
C LYS A 390 9.92 -2.23 -4.90
N PRO A 391 9.31 -1.09 -5.28
CA PRO A 391 9.77 0.22 -4.83
C PRO A 391 9.61 0.36 -3.31
N THR A 392 10.56 1.02 -2.67
CA THR A 392 10.54 1.22 -1.20
C THR A 392 9.41 2.15 -0.75
N ALA A 393 9.00 2.02 0.51
CA ALA A 393 8.20 3.06 1.17
C ALA A 393 9.05 3.96 2.08
N LEU A 394 10.31 3.61 2.35
CA LEU A 394 11.17 4.33 3.28
C LEU A 394 12.00 5.40 2.56
N ARG A 395 11.99 6.64 3.08
CA ARG A 395 12.81 7.75 2.54
C ARG A 395 14.30 7.41 2.51
N SER A 396 14.79 6.69 3.51
CA SER A 396 16.19 6.28 3.63
C SER A 396 16.68 5.36 2.49
N LEU A 397 15.77 4.60 1.87
CA LEU A 397 16.09 3.61 0.84
C LEU A 397 15.82 4.09 -0.59
N ILE A 398 15.25 5.29 -0.76
CA ILE A 398 14.93 5.82 -2.10
C ILE A 398 16.19 5.97 -2.94
N GLN A 399 17.27 6.53 -2.36
CA GLN A 399 18.51 6.76 -3.11
C GLN A 399 19.16 5.45 -3.56
N ASP A 400 19.08 4.41 -2.76
CA ASP A 400 19.65 3.08 -3.09
C ASP A 400 18.91 2.43 -4.28
N GLN A 401 17.62 2.71 -4.45
CA GLN A 401 16.82 2.21 -5.57
C GLN A 401 16.79 3.14 -6.78
N ALA A 402 17.13 4.42 -6.62
CA ALA A 402 17.04 5.43 -7.67
C ALA A 402 17.87 5.13 -8.92
N GLU A 403 18.97 4.38 -8.76
CA GLU A 403 19.86 3.98 -9.86
C GLU A 403 19.51 2.60 -10.45
N ASP A 404 18.56 1.88 -9.88
CA ASP A 404 18.09 0.60 -10.43
C ASP A 404 17.37 0.81 -11.76
N LEU A 405 17.68 -0.02 -12.76
CA LEU A 405 17.16 0.13 -14.11
C LEU A 405 15.63 -0.10 -14.20
N ASP A 406 15.10 -0.95 -13.34
CA ASP A 406 13.69 -1.35 -13.34
C ASP A 406 12.88 -0.58 -12.28
N LEU A 407 13.50 -0.26 -11.14
CA LEU A 407 12.82 0.35 -10.00
C LEU A 407 13.07 1.86 -9.87
N GLY A 408 14.16 2.37 -10.44
CA GLY A 408 14.59 3.76 -10.23
C GLY A 408 13.54 4.79 -10.62
N VAL A 409 12.79 4.55 -11.69
CA VAL A 409 11.68 5.44 -12.10
C VAL A 409 10.62 5.53 -11.00
N PHE A 410 10.19 4.39 -10.47
CA PHE A 410 9.17 4.34 -9.42
C PHE A 410 9.68 4.97 -8.12
N ALA A 411 10.91 4.62 -7.72
CA ALA A 411 11.53 5.15 -6.50
C ALA A 411 11.66 6.67 -6.52
N ASN A 412 12.04 7.25 -7.65
CA ASN A 412 12.20 8.70 -7.81
C ASN A 412 10.85 9.46 -7.73
N GLN A 413 9.73 8.82 -8.05
CA GLN A 413 8.40 9.43 -8.01
C GLN A 413 7.76 9.43 -6.62
N ILE A 414 8.25 8.63 -5.68
CA ILE A 414 7.58 8.37 -4.39
C ILE A 414 7.33 9.63 -3.58
N LEU A 415 8.28 10.58 -3.56
CA LEU A 415 8.17 11.79 -2.74
C LEU A 415 7.14 12.79 -3.25
N THR A 416 6.77 12.70 -4.52
CA THR A 416 5.77 13.55 -5.18
C THR A 416 4.47 12.80 -5.47
N ALA A 417 4.39 11.53 -5.02
CA ALA A 417 3.23 10.69 -5.22
C ALA A 417 2.15 10.98 -4.19
N GLU A 418 0.94 11.18 -4.68
CA GLU A 418 -0.25 11.48 -3.87
C GLU A 418 -1.40 10.53 -4.21
N SER A 419 -2.28 10.32 -3.25
CA SER A 419 -3.61 9.75 -3.42
C SER A 419 -4.62 10.65 -2.71
N TRP A 420 -5.90 10.55 -3.05
CA TRP A 420 -6.87 11.53 -2.55
C TRP A 420 -8.04 10.92 -1.79
N TYR A 421 -8.54 9.74 -2.18
CA TYR A 421 -9.75 9.17 -1.61
C TYR A 421 -9.52 8.59 -0.21
N ARG A 422 -10.39 8.98 0.75
CA ARG A 422 -10.37 8.53 2.15
C ARG A 422 -11.76 8.21 2.70
N GLY A 423 -12.70 7.91 1.83
CA GLY A 423 -14.07 7.56 2.21
C GLY A 423 -14.21 6.12 2.68
N ALA A 424 -15.46 5.70 2.88
CA ALA A 424 -15.81 4.39 3.41
C ALA A 424 -16.12 3.34 2.33
N ASP A 425 -16.43 3.77 1.10
CA ASP A 425 -16.80 2.88 -0.01
C ASP A 425 -16.00 3.23 -1.27
N VAL A 426 -14.81 2.61 -1.37
CA VAL A 426 -13.89 2.81 -2.49
C VAL A 426 -14.51 2.35 -3.80
N ALA A 427 -15.24 1.22 -3.78
CA ALA A 427 -15.80 0.65 -5.00
C ALA A 427 -16.84 1.60 -5.61
N ALA A 428 -17.71 2.19 -4.78
CA ALA A 428 -18.68 3.18 -5.25
C ALA A 428 -18.00 4.47 -5.74
N ALA A 429 -16.91 4.90 -5.10
CA ALA A 429 -16.16 6.07 -5.53
C ALA A 429 -15.43 5.82 -6.86
N GLU A 430 -14.78 4.66 -7.03
CA GLU A 430 -14.16 4.27 -8.31
C GLU A 430 -15.19 4.14 -9.43
N GLN A 431 -16.38 3.57 -9.12
CA GLN A 431 -17.45 3.49 -10.10
C GLN A 431 -17.95 4.87 -10.53
N ALA A 432 -18.06 5.83 -9.61
CA ALA A 432 -18.43 7.20 -9.95
C ALA A 432 -17.39 7.88 -10.87
N MET A 433 -16.10 7.58 -10.68
CA MET A 433 -15.04 8.10 -11.56
C MET A 433 -14.99 7.38 -12.92
N ASN A 434 -15.32 6.10 -12.98
CA ASN A 434 -15.46 5.37 -14.24
C ASN A 434 -16.66 5.89 -15.05
N ASP A 435 -17.81 6.07 -14.39
CA ASP A 435 -19.01 6.62 -15.03
C ASP A 435 -18.76 8.05 -15.55
N LEU A 436 -17.96 8.87 -14.83
CA LEU A 436 -17.53 10.18 -15.31
C LEU A 436 -16.85 10.11 -16.68
N ILE A 437 -15.96 9.11 -16.87
CA ILE A 437 -15.29 8.91 -18.17
C ILE A 437 -16.30 8.53 -19.26
N ASP A 438 -17.18 7.59 -18.95
CA ASP A 438 -18.19 7.09 -19.89
C ASP A 438 -19.22 8.18 -20.25
N ASP A 439 -19.69 8.97 -19.30
CA ASP A 439 -20.65 10.06 -19.52
C ASP A 439 -20.10 11.12 -20.49
N VAL A 440 -18.82 11.50 -20.30
CA VAL A 440 -18.15 12.46 -21.22
C VAL A 440 -17.93 11.84 -22.62
N LEU A 441 -17.59 10.55 -22.71
CA LEU A 441 -17.49 9.84 -23.99
C LEU A 441 -18.86 9.69 -24.68
N ALA A 442 -19.93 9.57 -23.93
CA ALA A 442 -21.32 9.52 -24.42
C ALA A 442 -21.81 10.89 -24.93
N GLY A 443 -21.09 11.99 -24.60
CA GLY A 443 -21.40 13.33 -25.09
C GLY A 443 -22.01 14.26 -24.05
N ASP A 444 -22.02 13.88 -22.78
CA ASP A 444 -22.45 14.74 -21.68
C ASP A 444 -21.52 15.95 -21.55
N LYS A 445 -22.03 17.05 -21.04
CA LYS A 445 -21.20 18.22 -20.77
C LYS A 445 -20.21 17.90 -19.65
N PRO A 446 -18.91 18.09 -19.85
CA PRO A 446 -17.89 17.69 -18.88
C PRO A 446 -18.11 18.25 -17.48
N GLN A 447 -18.61 19.49 -17.36
CA GLN A 447 -18.90 20.08 -16.05
C GLN A 447 -20.07 19.36 -15.33
N ASP A 448 -21.12 18.99 -16.07
CA ASP A 448 -22.27 18.31 -15.50
C ASP A 448 -21.89 16.88 -15.06
N ALA A 449 -21.08 16.18 -15.86
CA ALA A 449 -20.56 14.86 -15.54
C ALA A 449 -19.65 14.89 -14.28
N VAL A 450 -18.74 15.86 -14.18
CA VAL A 450 -17.87 16.04 -13.01
C VAL A 450 -18.68 16.39 -11.76
N ASN A 451 -19.71 17.22 -11.88
CA ASN A 451 -20.64 17.52 -10.76
C ASN A 451 -21.34 16.25 -10.26
N THR A 452 -21.84 15.43 -11.19
CA THR A 452 -22.52 14.16 -10.87
C THR A 452 -21.56 13.19 -10.16
N ALA A 453 -20.36 13.02 -10.68
CA ALA A 453 -19.33 12.17 -10.08
C ALA A 453 -18.97 12.65 -8.67
N SER A 454 -18.77 13.95 -8.46
CA SER A 454 -18.48 14.53 -7.15
C SER A 454 -19.59 14.26 -6.14
N GLN A 455 -20.86 14.45 -6.53
CA GLN A 455 -22.00 14.15 -5.67
C GLN A 455 -22.06 12.68 -5.26
N ARG A 456 -21.77 11.76 -6.18
CA ARG A 456 -21.73 10.32 -5.90
C ARG A 456 -20.58 9.94 -4.99
N VAL A 457 -19.40 10.51 -5.22
CA VAL A 457 -18.24 10.33 -4.33
C VAL A 457 -18.54 10.88 -2.93
N ALA A 458 -19.20 12.05 -2.81
CA ALA A 458 -19.59 12.62 -1.52
C ALA A 458 -20.47 11.68 -0.69
N GLN A 459 -21.32 10.88 -1.33
CA GLN A 459 -22.16 9.88 -0.64
C GLN A 459 -21.36 8.76 0.00
N THR A 460 -20.10 8.53 -0.41
CA THR A 460 -19.22 7.51 0.15
C THR A 460 -18.40 8.02 1.34
N ILE A 461 -18.46 9.32 1.64
CA ILE A 461 -17.76 9.93 2.76
C ILE A 461 -18.61 9.84 4.02
N LEU A 462 -18.09 9.20 5.07
CA LEU A 462 -18.79 9.10 6.35
C LEU A 462 -18.83 10.47 7.06
N PRO A 463 -19.97 10.86 7.62
CA PRO A 463 -20.05 12.05 8.48
C PRO A 463 -19.09 11.93 9.67
N LYS A 464 -18.36 12.99 10.00
CA LYS A 464 -17.41 13.03 11.16
C LYS A 464 -18.04 12.67 12.51
N SER A 465 -19.37 12.75 12.64
CA SER A 465 -20.10 12.39 13.88
C SER A 465 -20.07 10.89 14.21
N ASN A 466 -19.67 10.04 13.27
CA ASN A 466 -19.66 8.58 13.42
C ASN A 466 -18.24 7.96 13.48
N GLN A 467 -17.20 8.81 13.54
CA GLN A 467 -15.79 8.36 13.68
C GLN A 467 -15.29 8.41 15.12
#